data_28e8a2deb3fa5034699e658befbe7107
#
_entry.id   28e8a2deb3fa5034699e658befbe7107
#
_cell.length_a   1.000
_cell.length_b   1.000
_cell.length_c   1.000
_cell.angle_alpha   90.00
_cell.angle_beta   90.00
_cell.angle_gamma   90.00
#
_symmetry.space_group_name_H-M   'P 1'
#
loop_
_entity.id
_entity.type
_entity.pdbx_description
1 polymer ?
#
loop_
_entity_poly.entity_id
_entity_poly.type
_entity_poly.pdbx_seq_one_letter_code
_entity_poly.pdbx_strand_id
1 'polypeptide(L)'
;RFAELTVGYRLPQPTMDVASKVIQGTPFGMNPPVAVREQGELPRFVKVETPARLLGAVTALTRSELEELGSGTMAVISPDRYVDPLTQSLNASGIEHGLVYEGALSSQVTLVPVGLVKGLELDVAIVVEPMEIINGERNGIRSLYVALTRATRRLIIVHSEILPDSLQ
;
A
#
# COMPACT_ATOMS: atom_id res chain seq x y z
N ARG A 1 -9.76 -19.02 20.37
CA ARG A 1 -8.55 -18.35 20.90
C ARG A 1 -8.04 -17.44 19.81
N PHE A 2 -8.26 -16.15 19.98
CA PHE A 2 -7.62 -15.13 19.15
C PHE A 2 -6.22 -14.92 19.71
N ALA A 3 -5.19 -15.29 18.97
CA ALA A 3 -3.84 -14.90 19.27
C ALA A 3 -3.64 -13.47 18.75
N GLU A 4 -3.58 -12.50 19.64
CA GLU A 4 -3.07 -11.16 19.30
C GLU A 4 -1.58 -11.31 19.01
N LEU A 5 -1.20 -11.14 17.74
CA LEU A 5 0.20 -10.94 17.38
C LEU A 5 0.55 -9.50 17.76
N THR A 6 1.08 -9.33 18.94
CA THR A 6 1.46 -8.01 19.49
C THR A 6 2.80 -7.48 18.98
N VAL A 7 3.52 -8.24 18.14
CA VAL A 7 4.86 -7.87 17.66
C VAL A 7 4.96 -8.06 16.16
N GLY A 8 5.12 -6.95 15.43
CA GLY A 8 5.36 -6.94 13.99
C GLY A 8 6.85 -7.01 13.67
N TYR A 9 7.42 -8.20 13.59
CA TYR A 9 8.87 -8.42 13.46
C TYR A 9 9.54 -7.80 12.22
N ARG A 10 8.78 -7.38 11.22
CA ARG A 10 9.35 -7.02 9.90
C ARG A 10 9.09 -5.59 9.46
N LEU A 11 8.17 -4.89 10.10
CA LEU A 11 7.81 -3.52 9.74
C LEU A 11 8.75 -2.49 10.40
N PRO A 12 9.21 -1.49 9.65
CA PRO A 12 9.88 -0.33 10.24
C PRO A 12 8.93 0.45 11.15
N GLN A 13 9.47 1.02 12.24
CA GLN A 13 8.69 1.83 13.17
C GLN A 13 7.94 2.99 12.48
N PRO A 14 8.55 3.76 11.56
CA PRO A 14 7.84 4.83 10.88
C PRO A 14 6.60 4.36 10.10
N THR A 15 6.68 3.19 9.46
CA THR A 15 5.54 2.59 8.76
C THR A 15 4.45 2.15 9.74
N MET A 16 4.84 1.55 10.85
CA MET A 16 3.89 1.13 11.89
C MET A 16 3.21 2.34 12.54
N ASP A 17 3.92 3.43 12.76
CA ASP A 17 3.36 4.66 13.33
C ASP A 17 2.25 5.24 12.44
N VAL A 18 2.46 5.27 11.13
CA VAL A 18 1.45 5.72 10.16
C VAL A 18 0.25 4.77 10.13
N ALA A 19 0.50 3.46 10.03
CA ALA A 19 -0.57 2.47 9.99
C ALA A 19 -1.41 2.46 11.27
N SER A 20 -0.77 2.61 12.42
CA SER A 20 -1.44 2.62 13.74
C SER A 20 -2.43 3.77 13.88
N LYS A 21 -2.14 4.94 13.29
CA LYS A 21 -3.06 6.08 13.31
C LYS A 21 -4.40 5.76 12.65
N VAL A 22 -4.40 4.90 11.66
CA VAL A 22 -5.63 4.52 10.93
C VAL A 22 -6.60 3.73 11.80
N ILE A 23 -6.10 2.90 12.71
CA ILE A 23 -6.94 2.05 13.58
C ILE A 23 -7.17 2.65 14.98
N GLN A 24 -6.44 3.69 15.36
CA GLN A 24 -6.66 4.39 16.63
C GLN A 24 -8.07 4.99 16.69
N GLY A 25 -8.74 4.78 17.79
CA GLY A 25 -10.10 5.28 18.02
C GLY A 25 -11.20 4.50 17.29
N THR A 26 -10.87 3.38 16.66
CA THR A 26 -11.87 2.49 16.08
C THR A 26 -12.37 1.48 17.11
N PRO A 27 -13.65 1.01 16.99
CA PRO A 27 -14.20 0.01 17.92
C PRO A 27 -13.54 -1.37 17.81
N PHE A 28 -12.57 -1.53 16.93
CA PHE A 28 -11.86 -2.80 16.73
C PHE A 28 -10.87 -3.15 17.84
N GLY A 29 -10.67 -2.26 18.83
CA GLY A 29 -9.98 -2.54 20.10
C GLY A 29 -8.59 -3.17 19.99
N MET A 30 -7.99 -3.11 18.81
CA MET A 30 -6.67 -3.71 18.57
C MET A 30 -5.59 -2.72 19.03
N ASN A 31 -4.82 -3.12 20.01
CA ASN A 31 -3.56 -2.45 20.24
C ASN A 31 -2.65 -2.74 19.05
N PRO A 32 -2.15 -1.72 18.35
CA PRO A 32 -1.24 -1.95 17.24
C PRO A 32 0.00 -2.70 17.72
N PRO A 33 0.49 -3.69 16.97
CA PRO A 33 1.71 -4.39 17.33
C PRO A 33 2.89 -3.41 17.37
N VAL A 34 3.80 -3.64 18.30
CA VAL A 34 5.03 -2.85 18.39
C VAL A 34 6.00 -3.32 17.31
N ALA A 35 6.55 -2.40 16.53
CA ALA A 35 7.58 -2.71 15.56
C ALA A 35 8.90 -3.06 16.30
N VAL A 36 9.60 -4.08 15.79
CA VAL A 36 10.92 -4.47 16.32
C VAL A 36 12.05 -3.70 15.63
N ARG A 37 11.81 -3.21 14.42
CA ARG A 37 12.80 -2.39 13.69
C ARG A 37 12.57 -0.92 13.99
N GLU A 38 13.39 -0.36 14.88
CA GLU A 38 13.34 1.06 15.25
C GLU A 38 13.72 1.99 14.09
N GLN A 39 14.51 1.51 13.14
CA GLN A 39 14.99 2.28 12.00
C GLN A 39 14.26 1.87 10.72
N GLY A 40 14.04 2.83 9.83
CA GLY A 40 13.43 2.65 8.53
C GLY A 40 13.18 3.97 7.84
N GLU A 41 12.86 3.89 6.55
CA GLU A 41 12.49 5.06 5.78
C GLU A 41 11.12 5.57 6.21
N LEU A 42 10.97 6.90 6.26
CA LEU A 42 9.68 7.53 6.52
C LEU A 42 8.73 7.25 5.35
N PRO A 43 7.48 6.88 5.62
CA PRO A 43 6.47 6.81 4.57
C PRO A 43 6.36 8.11 3.79
N ARG A 44 6.27 8.00 2.46
CA ARG A 44 6.15 9.15 1.57
C ARG A 44 4.69 9.36 1.20
N PHE A 45 4.23 10.60 1.29
CA PHE A 45 2.91 11.02 0.82
C PHE A 45 3.09 11.83 -0.46
N VAL A 46 2.48 11.36 -1.54
CA VAL A 46 2.52 12.00 -2.84
C VAL A 46 1.12 12.49 -3.21
N LYS A 47 0.93 13.80 -3.11
CA LYS A 47 -0.31 14.44 -3.54
C LYS A 47 -0.27 14.70 -5.05
N VAL A 48 -1.31 14.28 -5.74
CA VAL A 48 -1.53 14.54 -7.16
C VAL A 48 -2.62 15.60 -7.30
N GLU A 49 -2.41 16.57 -8.17
CA GLU A 49 -3.30 17.73 -8.28
C GLU A 49 -4.71 17.38 -8.75
N THR A 50 -4.84 16.40 -9.62
CA THR A 50 -6.13 15.99 -10.18
C THR A 50 -6.20 14.47 -10.35
N PRO A 51 -7.40 13.87 -10.26
CA PRO A 51 -7.58 12.44 -10.53
C PRO A 51 -7.08 12.01 -11.91
N ALA A 52 -7.16 12.88 -12.90
CA ALA A 52 -6.70 12.61 -14.26
C ALA A 52 -5.18 12.33 -14.33
N ARG A 53 -4.40 12.88 -13.41
CA ARG A 53 -2.94 12.69 -13.34
C ARG A 53 -2.51 11.50 -12.48
N LEU A 54 -3.45 10.88 -11.79
CA LEU A 54 -3.16 9.84 -10.80
C LEU A 54 -2.43 8.64 -11.42
N LEU A 55 -2.96 8.12 -12.53
CA LEU A 55 -2.39 6.94 -13.20
C LEU A 55 -0.95 7.18 -13.66
N GLY A 56 -0.70 8.33 -14.26
CA GLY A 56 0.64 8.73 -14.69
C GLY A 56 1.61 8.88 -13.52
N ALA A 57 1.16 9.46 -12.41
CA ALA A 57 1.97 9.62 -11.21
C ALA A 57 2.31 8.26 -10.58
N VAL A 58 1.35 7.37 -10.45
CA VAL A 58 1.58 6.00 -9.95
C VAL A 58 2.54 5.23 -10.84
N THR A 59 2.37 5.33 -12.16
CA THR A 59 3.25 4.67 -13.14
C THR A 59 4.69 5.20 -13.05
N ALA A 60 4.87 6.52 -12.95
CA ALA A 60 6.19 7.13 -12.80
C ALA A 60 6.86 6.72 -11.48
N LEU A 61 6.12 6.69 -10.38
CA LEU A 61 6.61 6.21 -9.09
C LEU A 61 7.00 4.73 -9.14
N THR A 62 6.18 3.90 -9.78
CA THR A 62 6.48 2.47 -9.95
C THR A 62 7.80 2.28 -10.68
N ARG A 63 8.03 3.02 -11.75
CA ARG A 63 9.31 2.98 -12.49
C ARG A 63 10.49 3.41 -11.62
N SER A 64 10.37 4.53 -10.94
CA SER A 64 11.42 5.08 -10.08
C SER A 64 11.77 4.12 -8.93
N GLU A 65 10.77 3.57 -8.27
CA GLU A 65 10.98 2.61 -7.18
C GLU A 65 11.57 1.28 -7.67
N LEU A 66 11.17 0.84 -8.86
CA LEU A 66 11.71 -0.38 -9.47
C LEU A 66 13.21 -0.24 -9.80
N GLU A 67 13.60 0.91 -10.34
CA GLU A 67 15.01 1.22 -10.61
C GLU A 67 15.84 1.28 -9.32
N GLU A 68 15.31 1.87 -8.27
CA GLU A 68 15.98 2.01 -6.98
C GLU A 68 16.02 0.69 -6.18
N LEU A 69 14.99 -0.15 -6.31
CA LEU A 69 14.90 -1.43 -5.63
C LEU A 69 15.93 -2.44 -6.14
N GLY A 70 16.23 -2.44 -7.43
CA GLY A 70 17.11 -3.39 -8.10
C GLY A 70 16.51 -4.80 -8.11
N SER A 71 16.77 -5.57 -7.06
CA SER A 71 16.10 -6.84 -6.79
C SER A 71 15.17 -6.71 -5.59
N GLY A 72 14.13 -7.51 -5.54
CA GLY A 72 13.11 -7.46 -4.50
C GLY A 72 11.72 -7.39 -5.11
N THR A 73 10.72 -7.22 -4.28
CA THR A 73 9.31 -7.23 -4.67
C THR A 73 8.64 -5.91 -4.33
N MET A 74 7.75 -5.48 -5.21
CA MET A 74 6.90 -4.32 -4.96
C MET A 74 5.47 -4.57 -5.42
N ALA A 75 4.54 -3.89 -4.79
CA ALA A 75 3.15 -3.89 -5.21
C ALA A 75 2.60 -2.48 -5.33
N VAL A 76 1.69 -2.34 -6.29
CA VAL A 76 0.77 -1.21 -6.37
C VAL A 76 -0.58 -1.71 -5.84
N ILE A 77 -1.00 -1.20 -4.69
CA ILE A 77 -2.23 -1.58 -4.02
C ILE A 77 -3.27 -0.49 -4.25
N SER A 78 -4.39 -0.84 -4.85
CA SER A 78 -5.39 0.15 -5.27
C SER A 78 -6.81 -0.32 -5.01
N PRO A 79 -7.78 0.63 -4.94
CA PRO A 79 -9.19 0.29 -5.12
C PRO A 79 -9.41 -0.46 -6.45
N ASP A 80 -10.40 -1.35 -6.49
CA ASP A 80 -10.66 -2.23 -7.65
C ASP A 80 -10.83 -1.46 -8.96
N ARG A 81 -11.47 -0.29 -8.93
CA ARG A 81 -11.71 0.52 -10.12
C ARG A 81 -10.44 0.99 -10.84
N TYR A 82 -9.31 1.02 -10.16
CA TYR A 82 -8.03 1.43 -10.73
C TYR A 82 -7.20 0.26 -11.30
N VAL A 83 -7.59 -0.98 -11.06
CA VAL A 83 -6.81 -2.15 -11.50
C VAL A 83 -6.64 -2.16 -13.02
N ASP A 84 -7.73 -2.09 -13.78
CA ASP A 84 -7.67 -2.09 -15.24
C ASP A 84 -6.99 -0.82 -15.81
N PRO A 85 -7.33 0.40 -15.36
CA PRO A 85 -6.62 1.60 -15.80
C PRO A 85 -5.12 1.58 -15.49
N LEU A 86 -4.71 1.10 -14.32
CA LEU A 86 -3.29 0.97 -13.95
C LEU A 86 -2.60 -0.10 -14.79
N THR A 87 -3.25 -1.23 -15.04
CA THR A 87 -2.73 -2.27 -15.96
C THR A 87 -2.41 -1.68 -17.32
N GLN A 88 -3.33 -0.92 -17.89
CA GLN A 88 -3.12 -0.25 -19.18
C GLN A 88 -1.98 0.76 -19.14
N SER A 89 -1.91 1.56 -18.08
CA SER A 89 -0.86 2.58 -17.90
C SER A 89 0.53 1.97 -17.74
N LEU A 90 0.65 0.90 -16.95
CA LEU A 90 1.89 0.17 -16.78
C LEU A 90 2.35 -0.51 -18.07
N ASN A 91 1.43 -1.15 -18.80
CA ASN A 91 1.72 -1.76 -20.09
C ASN A 91 2.18 -0.73 -21.13
N ALA A 92 1.49 0.40 -21.22
CA ALA A 92 1.82 1.49 -22.15
C ALA A 92 3.22 2.08 -21.85
N SER A 93 3.67 1.97 -20.61
CA SER A 93 4.99 2.43 -20.15
C SER A 93 6.06 1.35 -20.20
N GLY A 94 5.74 0.15 -20.66
CA GLY A 94 6.67 -0.97 -20.75
C GLY A 94 7.12 -1.54 -19.40
N ILE A 95 6.32 -1.37 -18.34
CA ILE A 95 6.60 -1.92 -17.01
C ILE A 95 5.98 -3.30 -16.91
N GLU A 96 6.83 -4.34 -16.87
CA GLU A 96 6.38 -5.70 -16.59
C GLU A 96 5.76 -5.80 -15.20
N HIS A 97 4.59 -6.39 -15.11
CA HIS A 97 3.90 -6.61 -13.84
C HIS A 97 2.99 -7.83 -13.91
N GLY A 98 2.66 -8.38 -12.75
CA GLY A 98 1.66 -9.41 -12.59
C GLY A 98 0.42 -8.89 -11.87
N LEU A 99 -0.67 -9.66 -11.97
CA LEU A 99 -1.89 -9.47 -11.21
C LEU A 99 -2.01 -10.57 -10.17
N VAL A 100 -2.36 -10.23 -8.92
CA VAL A 100 -2.38 -11.20 -7.82
C VAL A 100 -3.32 -12.38 -8.07
N TYR A 101 -4.44 -12.16 -8.76
CA TYR A 101 -5.41 -13.22 -9.11
C TYR A 101 -4.98 -14.07 -10.33
N GLU A 102 -3.85 -13.78 -10.94
CA GLU A 102 -3.24 -14.53 -12.05
C GLU A 102 -1.97 -15.28 -11.62
N GLY A 103 -1.75 -15.46 -10.32
CA GLY A 103 -0.54 -16.07 -9.80
C GLY A 103 0.68 -15.15 -9.83
N ALA A 104 0.47 -13.88 -9.60
CA ALA A 104 1.36 -12.75 -9.88
C ALA A 104 2.65 -12.67 -9.07
N LEU A 105 2.91 -13.56 -8.13
CA LEU A 105 4.17 -13.56 -7.35
C LEU A 105 5.41 -13.94 -8.18
N SER A 106 5.24 -14.23 -9.45
CA SER A 106 6.33 -14.44 -10.40
C SER A 106 6.93 -13.15 -10.96
N SER A 107 6.26 -12.01 -10.74
CA SER A 107 6.70 -10.69 -11.22
C SER A 107 7.26 -9.86 -10.07
N GLN A 108 8.27 -9.05 -10.38
CA GLN A 108 8.85 -8.12 -9.41
C GLN A 108 7.86 -7.03 -9.00
N VAL A 109 7.03 -6.57 -9.94
CA VAL A 109 5.93 -5.64 -9.71
C VAL A 109 4.62 -6.40 -9.75
N THR A 110 3.78 -6.25 -8.74
CA THR A 110 2.44 -6.85 -8.70
C THR A 110 1.40 -5.75 -8.48
N LEU A 111 0.37 -5.75 -9.31
CA LEU A 111 -0.79 -4.90 -9.12
C LEU A 111 -1.83 -5.66 -8.30
N VAL A 112 -2.21 -5.09 -7.16
CA VAL A 112 -3.02 -5.78 -6.14
C VAL A 112 -4.28 -4.98 -5.84
N PRO A 113 -5.47 -5.52 -6.17
CA PRO A 113 -6.70 -4.99 -5.60
C PRO A 113 -6.64 -5.05 -4.08
N VAL A 114 -7.06 -3.99 -3.40
CA VAL A 114 -6.91 -3.90 -1.94
C VAL A 114 -7.57 -5.06 -1.18
N GLY A 115 -8.65 -5.62 -1.71
CA GLY A 115 -9.33 -6.79 -1.12
C GLY A 115 -8.49 -8.08 -1.11
N LEU A 116 -7.42 -8.15 -1.92
CA LEU A 116 -6.55 -9.32 -2.08
C LEU A 116 -5.17 -9.15 -1.44
N VAL A 117 -4.96 -8.09 -0.70
CA VAL A 117 -3.63 -7.74 -0.15
C VAL A 117 -3.24 -8.55 1.08
N LYS A 118 -4.18 -9.20 1.73
CA LYS A 118 -3.95 -9.99 2.95
C LYS A 118 -2.95 -11.13 2.69
N GLY A 119 -1.97 -11.24 3.57
CA GLY A 119 -0.95 -12.30 3.50
C GLY A 119 0.23 -12.00 2.58
N LEU A 120 0.19 -10.92 1.83
CA LEU A 120 1.34 -10.46 1.03
C LEU A 120 2.37 -9.75 1.91
N GLU A 121 3.63 -9.91 1.57
CA GLU A 121 4.75 -9.21 2.19
C GLU A 121 5.70 -8.77 1.08
N LEU A 122 6.02 -7.49 1.06
CA LEU A 122 6.67 -6.81 -0.06
C LEU A 122 7.75 -5.87 0.46
N ASP A 123 8.81 -5.68 -0.31
CA ASP A 123 9.82 -4.68 0.03
C ASP A 123 9.25 -3.26 -0.08
N VAL A 124 8.53 -2.98 -1.17
CA VAL A 124 7.94 -1.67 -1.46
C VAL A 124 6.45 -1.81 -1.71
N ALA A 125 5.64 -0.95 -1.11
CA ALA A 125 4.22 -0.82 -1.42
C ALA A 125 3.88 0.62 -1.80
N ILE A 126 3.16 0.77 -2.91
CA ILE A 126 2.52 2.01 -3.33
C ILE A 126 1.03 1.83 -3.08
N VAL A 127 0.48 2.57 -2.13
CA VAL A 127 -0.95 2.54 -1.78
C VAL A 127 -1.65 3.72 -2.42
N VAL A 128 -2.64 3.44 -3.25
CA VAL A 128 -3.34 4.42 -4.09
C VAL A 128 -4.69 4.78 -3.48
N GLU A 129 -4.96 6.07 -3.34
CA GLU A 129 -6.25 6.65 -2.90
C GLU A 129 -6.77 6.04 -1.59
N PRO A 130 -6.13 6.30 -0.46
CA PRO A 130 -6.53 5.70 0.83
C PRO A 130 -7.96 6.03 1.25
N MET A 131 -8.48 7.22 0.93
CA MET A 131 -9.88 7.57 1.24
C MET A 131 -10.87 6.71 0.45
N GLU A 132 -10.57 6.40 -0.81
CA GLU A 132 -11.41 5.50 -1.60
C GLU A 132 -11.36 4.05 -1.10
N ILE A 133 -10.22 3.61 -0.57
CA ILE A 133 -10.13 2.29 0.08
C ILE A 133 -11.08 2.25 1.28
N ILE A 134 -11.08 3.27 2.12
CA ILE A 134 -11.98 3.34 3.28
C ILE A 134 -13.45 3.30 2.85
N ASN A 135 -13.81 4.08 1.83
CA ASN A 135 -15.20 4.24 1.40
C ASN A 135 -15.71 3.08 0.52
N GLY A 136 -14.81 2.41 -0.19
CA GLY A 136 -15.15 1.37 -1.17
C GLY A 136 -15.19 -0.05 -0.60
N GLU A 137 -14.52 -0.30 0.51
CA GLU A 137 -14.43 -1.61 1.13
C GLU A 137 -15.40 -1.75 2.31
N ARG A 138 -15.97 -2.94 2.50
CA ARG A 138 -16.89 -3.22 3.62
C ARG A 138 -16.27 -2.91 5.00
N ASN A 139 -14.98 -3.21 5.15
CA ASN A 139 -14.18 -2.91 6.34
C ASN A 139 -13.01 -1.99 5.93
N GLY A 140 -13.30 -0.86 5.33
CA GLY A 140 -12.33 -0.01 4.63
C GLY A 140 -11.16 0.44 5.50
N ILE A 141 -11.41 0.81 6.75
CA ILE A 141 -10.34 1.19 7.69
C ILE A 141 -9.38 0.01 7.93
N ARG A 142 -9.92 -1.18 8.13
CA ARG A 142 -9.12 -2.38 8.31
C ARG A 142 -8.35 -2.75 7.04
N SER A 143 -9.00 -2.64 5.89
CA SER A 143 -8.36 -2.89 4.58
C SER A 143 -7.21 -1.94 4.34
N LEU A 144 -7.38 -0.65 4.66
CA LEU A 144 -6.31 0.33 4.58
C LEU A 144 -5.15 0.00 5.53
N TYR A 145 -5.45 -0.32 6.79
CA TYR A 145 -4.43 -0.74 7.76
C TYR A 145 -3.61 -1.93 7.25
N VAL A 146 -4.28 -2.96 6.72
CA VAL A 146 -3.61 -4.14 6.16
C VAL A 146 -2.72 -3.74 4.98
N ALA A 147 -3.21 -2.89 4.07
CA ALA A 147 -2.43 -2.41 2.93
C ALA A 147 -1.16 -1.67 3.37
N LEU A 148 -1.27 -0.75 4.34
CA LEU A 148 -0.16 0.04 4.87
C LEU A 148 0.91 -0.82 5.57
N THR A 149 0.52 -1.98 6.09
CA THR A 149 1.41 -2.90 6.81
C THR A 149 2.07 -3.96 5.92
N ARG A 150 1.94 -3.88 4.61
CA ARG A 150 2.57 -4.87 3.69
C ARG A 150 4.01 -4.54 3.34
N ALA A 151 4.40 -3.26 3.41
CA ALA A 151 5.74 -2.80 3.06
C ALA A 151 6.74 -3.04 4.19
N THR A 152 7.78 -3.79 3.91
CA THR A 152 8.88 -4.08 4.88
C THR A 152 10.04 -3.09 4.79
N ARG A 153 10.11 -2.29 3.72
CA ARG A 153 11.16 -1.29 3.50
C ARG A 153 10.59 0.09 3.25
N ARG A 154 9.86 0.30 2.16
CA ARG A 154 9.32 1.62 1.77
C ARG A 154 7.83 1.56 1.55
N LEU A 155 7.15 2.54 2.12
CA LEU A 155 5.72 2.78 1.91
C LEU A 155 5.52 4.13 1.24
N ILE A 156 4.78 4.14 0.14
CA ILE A 156 4.40 5.35 -0.59
C ILE A 156 2.88 5.39 -0.68
N ILE A 157 2.31 6.52 -0.30
CA ILE A 157 0.86 6.76 -0.36
C ILE A 157 0.62 7.84 -1.41
N VAL A 158 -0.14 7.49 -2.45
CA VAL A 158 -0.45 8.40 -3.57
C VAL A 158 -1.93 8.73 -3.54
N HIS A 159 -2.24 10.01 -3.57
CA HIS A 159 -3.63 10.46 -3.48
C HIS A 159 -3.89 11.71 -4.31
N SER A 160 -5.05 11.80 -4.93
CA SER A 160 -5.63 13.01 -5.50
C SER A 160 -6.76 13.55 -4.65
N GLU A 161 -7.47 12.66 -3.98
CA GLU A 161 -8.50 12.98 -3.01
C GLU A 161 -7.91 13.43 -1.66
N ILE A 162 -8.75 13.99 -0.79
CA ILE A 162 -8.40 14.31 0.59
C ILE A 162 -7.95 13.04 1.33
N LEU A 163 -6.87 13.15 2.09
CA LEU A 163 -6.45 12.07 2.98
C LEU A 163 -7.47 11.87 4.11
N PRO A 164 -7.64 10.64 4.60
CA PRO A 164 -8.32 10.39 5.86
C PRO A 164 -7.73 11.24 6.99
N ASP A 165 -8.55 11.70 7.92
CA ASP A 165 -8.09 12.55 9.04
C ASP A 165 -6.96 11.90 9.84
N SER A 166 -6.97 10.58 9.94
CA SER A 166 -5.90 9.80 10.60
C SER A 166 -4.55 9.86 9.89
N LEU A 167 -4.50 10.29 8.63
CA LEU A 167 -3.27 10.38 7.82
C LEU A 167 -2.88 11.84 7.50
N GLN A 168 -3.64 12.80 7.99
CA GLN A 168 -3.32 14.23 7.85
C GLN A 168 -2.24 14.70 8.83
#